data_308befad5fb636c7749e19a5c6325306
#
_entry.id   308befad5fb636c7749e19a5c6325306
#
_cell.length_a   1.000
_cell.length_b   1.000
_cell.length_c   1.000
_cell.angle_alpha   90.00
_cell.angle_beta   90.00
_cell.angle_gamma   90.00
#
_symmetry.space_group_name_H-M   'P 1'
#
loop_
_entity.id
_entity.type
_entity.pdbx_description
1 polymer ?
#
loop_
_entity_poly.entity_id
_entity_poly.type
_entity_poly.pdbx_seq_one_letter_code
_entity_poly.pdbx_strand_id
1 'polypeptide(L)'
;PLNDLDLHNKGFDLFKVAKIGIKNIIEQSLVHGFFHGDPHPGNIFVLPGNKLCFIDYGMMGILDQERIDELLSFLVSILTRDLDKLIRLFYKLELIGEHTDVRGLRSDVDDLVASFESVELAKIDVGRFLQQVLDVIVQYDVRVPSELILEGKTLATNEGVGSEFY
;
A
#
# COMPACT_ATOMS: atom_id res chain seq x y z
N PRO A 1 -6.86 -17.52 12.68
CA PRO A 1 -6.41 -16.75 11.52
C PRO A 1 -7.30 -15.53 11.28
N LEU A 2 -6.79 -14.51 10.62
CA LEU A 2 -7.54 -13.27 10.34
C LEU A 2 -8.70 -13.49 9.36
N ASN A 3 -8.64 -14.52 8.54
CA ASN A 3 -9.72 -14.95 7.64
C ASN A 3 -10.79 -15.86 8.32
N ASP A 4 -10.77 -15.99 9.65
CA ASP A 4 -11.79 -16.72 10.39
C ASP A 4 -13.06 -15.84 10.50
N LEU A 5 -14.12 -16.20 9.78
CA LEU A 5 -15.42 -15.50 9.75
C LEU A 5 -16.08 -15.36 11.13
N ASP A 6 -15.62 -16.14 12.13
CA ASP A 6 -16.14 -16.10 13.50
C ASP A 6 -15.41 -15.13 14.44
N LEU A 7 -14.45 -14.34 13.96
CA LEU A 7 -13.69 -13.41 14.81
C LEU A 7 -14.58 -12.42 15.56
N HIS A 8 -15.60 -11.90 14.88
CA HIS A 8 -16.56 -10.99 15.51
C HIS A 8 -17.32 -11.68 16.66
N ASN A 9 -17.78 -12.92 16.44
CA ASN A 9 -18.49 -13.71 17.44
C ASN A 9 -17.58 -14.10 18.62
N LYS A 10 -16.27 -14.14 18.42
CA LYS A 10 -15.25 -14.39 19.45
C LYS A 10 -14.88 -13.14 20.27
N GLY A 11 -15.57 -12.01 20.04
CA GLY A 11 -15.40 -10.77 20.80
C GLY A 11 -14.19 -9.93 20.39
N PHE A 12 -13.66 -10.11 19.19
CA PHE A 12 -12.62 -9.26 18.65
C PHE A 12 -13.20 -8.01 18.00
N ASP A 13 -12.51 -6.88 18.22
CA ASP A 13 -12.78 -5.60 17.57
C ASP A 13 -12.06 -5.55 16.22
N LEU A 14 -12.78 -5.89 15.14
CA LEU A 14 -12.20 -6.00 13.80
C LEU A 14 -11.65 -4.67 13.29
N PHE A 15 -12.30 -3.55 13.60
CA PHE A 15 -11.82 -2.22 13.21
C PHE A 15 -10.47 -1.91 13.89
N LYS A 16 -10.35 -2.24 15.17
CA LYS A 16 -9.10 -2.08 15.91
C LYS A 16 -8.01 -3.01 15.38
N VAL A 17 -8.37 -4.25 15.05
CA VAL A 17 -7.46 -5.24 14.45
C VAL A 17 -6.92 -4.76 13.12
N ALA A 18 -7.79 -4.27 12.22
CA ALA A 18 -7.40 -3.72 10.92
C ALA A 18 -6.45 -2.51 11.08
N LYS A 19 -6.81 -1.57 11.96
CA LYS A 19 -5.97 -0.40 12.25
C LYS A 19 -4.58 -0.78 12.78
N ILE A 20 -4.50 -1.80 13.63
CA ILE A 20 -3.21 -2.32 14.13
C ILE A 20 -2.43 -2.97 12.99
N GLY A 21 -3.10 -3.72 12.11
CA GLY A 21 -2.46 -4.35 10.95
C GLY A 21 -1.81 -3.34 10.02
N ILE A 22 -2.56 -2.33 9.58
CA ILE A 22 -2.07 -1.25 8.71
C ILE A 22 -0.90 -0.52 9.38
N LYS A 23 -1.05 -0.16 10.66
CA LYS A 23 0.02 0.51 11.41
C LYS A 23 1.30 -0.33 11.43
N ASN A 24 1.19 -1.63 11.71
CA ASN A 24 2.34 -2.53 11.74
C ASN A 24 3.07 -2.60 10.40
N ILE A 25 2.34 -2.68 9.29
CA ILE A 25 2.93 -2.72 7.96
C ILE A 25 3.69 -1.43 7.69
N ILE A 26 3.06 -0.28 7.92
CA ILE A 26 3.69 1.03 7.74
C ILE A 26 4.96 1.15 8.61
N GLU A 27 4.92 0.73 9.86
CA GLU A 27 6.08 0.76 10.75
C GLU A 27 7.19 -0.19 10.27
N GLN A 28 6.85 -1.42 9.85
CA GLN A 28 7.81 -2.37 9.31
C GLN A 28 8.53 -1.81 8.09
N SER A 29 7.78 -1.26 7.13
CA SER A 29 8.31 -0.77 5.86
C SER A 29 9.05 0.56 6.01
N LEU A 30 8.38 1.58 6.58
CA LEU A 30 8.88 2.96 6.54
C LEU A 30 9.76 3.32 7.73
N VAL A 31 9.66 2.60 8.85
CA VAL A 31 10.48 2.89 10.04
C VAL A 31 11.64 1.90 10.19
N HIS A 32 11.35 0.61 9.97
CA HIS A 32 12.34 -0.44 10.18
C HIS A 32 13.02 -0.90 8.89
N GLY A 33 12.44 -0.61 7.72
CA GLY A 33 12.96 -1.08 6.44
C GLY A 33 12.97 -2.60 6.30
N PHE A 34 12.21 -3.30 7.13
CA PHE A 34 12.11 -4.75 7.14
C PHE A 34 10.65 -5.15 7.36
N PHE A 35 10.02 -5.73 6.34
CA PHE A 35 8.59 -5.97 6.32
C PHE A 35 8.24 -7.38 5.85
N HIS A 36 7.06 -7.83 6.26
CA HIS A 36 6.47 -9.07 5.81
C HIS A 36 5.95 -8.90 4.37
N GLY A 37 6.52 -9.64 3.42
CA GLY A 37 6.20 -9.51 1.99
C GLY A 37 4.95 -10.27 1.53
N ASP A 38 4.38 -11.12 2.38
CA ASP A 38 3.12 -11.85 2.12
C ASP A 38 2.25 -11.91 3.38
N PRO A 39 1.66 -10.80 3.83
CA PRO A 39 0.80 -10.76 5.00
C PRO A 39 -0.61 -11.29 4.68
N HIS A 40 -0.67 -12.43 4.00
CA HIS A 40 -1.93 -13.10 3.71
C HIS A 40 -2.73 -13.32 4.99
N PRO A 41 -4.07 -13.13 5.00
CA PRO A 41 -4.90 -13.30 6.20
C PRO A 41 -4.75 -14.63 6.91
N GLY A 42 -4.41 -15.69 6.18
CA GLY A 42 -4.09 -17.00 6.74
C GLY A 42 -2.80 -17.02 7.57
N ASN A 43 -1.88 -16.08 7.33
CA ASN A 43 -0.60 -15.95 8.01
C ASN A 43 -0.64 -14.96 9.18
N ILE A 44 -1.83 -14.42 9.49
CA ILE A 44 -2.02 -13.47 10.59
C ILE A 44 -3.05 -14.04 11.57
N PHE A 45 -2.65 -14.20 12.82
CA PHE A 45 -3.55 -14.63 13.89
C PHE A 45 -3.94 -13.46 14.78
N VAL A 46 -5.21 -13.40 15.15
CA VAL A 46 -5.69 -12.47 16.16
C VAL A 46 -5.66 -13.16 17.52
N LEU A 47 -4.94 -12.58 18.45
CA LEU A 47 -4.78 -13.08 19.82
C LEU A 47 -5.62 -12.25 20.79
N PRO A 48 -5.90 -12.77 22.01
CA PRO A 48 -6.62 -12.04 23.04
C PRO A 48 -6.07 -10.62 23.25
N GLY A 49 -6.97 -9.64 23.38
CA GLY A 49 -6.61 -8.22 23.48
C GLY A 49 -6.36 -7.53 22.14
N ASN A 50 -6.87 -8.09 21.03
CA ASN A 50 -6.72 -7.57 19.66
C ASN A 50 -5.25 -7.46 19.22
N LYS A 51 -4.39 -8.37 19.67
CA LYS A 51 -2.99 -8.44 19.25
C LYS A 51 -2.88 -9.24 17.97
N LEU A 52 -2.00 -8.81 17.06
CA LEU A 52 -1.67 -9.56 15.86
C LEU A 52 -0.41 -10.39 16.06
N CYS A 53 -0.45 -11.60 15.53
CA CYS A 53 0.68 -12.51 15.46
C CYS A 53 0.86 -12.93 14.01
N PHE A 54 1.98 -12.53 13.42
CA PHE A 54 2.37 -12.94 12.08
C PHE A 54 3.08 -14.29 12.16
N ILE A 55 2.76 -15.16 11.22
CA ILE A 55 3.42 -16.45 11.03
C ILE A 55 3.85 -16.56 9.57
N ASP A 56 4.71 -17.52 9.28
CA ASP A 56 5.24 -17.76 7.94
C ASP A 56 6.06 -16.55 7.40
N TYR A 57 7.28 -16.43 7.89
CA TYR A 57 8.24 -15.42 7.43
C TYR A 57 9.03 -15.87 6.19
N GLY A 58 8.45 -16.74 5.36
CA GLY A 58 9.08 -17.24 4.14
C GLY A 58 9.34 -16.16 3.10
N MET A 59 8.59 -15.04 3.14
CA MET A 59 8.78 -13.91 2.25
C MET A 59 8.91 -12.62 3.07
N MET A 60 10.13 -12.13 3.17
CA MET A 60 10.44 -10.86 3.86
C MET A 60 11.08 -9.89 2.88
N GLY A 61 10.67 -8.63 2.94
CA GLY A 61 11.27 -7.54 2.18
C GLY A 61 12.23 -6.71 3.03
N ILE A 62 13.24 -6.13 2.40
CA ILE A 62 14.18 -5.19 3.01
C ILE A 62 14.22 -3.94 2.16
N LEU A 63 14.03 -2.79 2.80
CA LEU A 63 14.19 -1.47 2.21
C LEU A 63 15.36 -0.78 2.93
N ASP A 64 16.35 -0.35 2.16
CA ASP A 64 17.36 0.57 2.67
C ASP A 64 16.79 1.99 2.80
N GLN A 65 17.55 2.90 3.40
CA GLN A 65 17.10 4.26 3.65
C GLN A 65 16.78 5.01 2.35
N GLU A 66 17.52 4.75 1.29
CA GLU A 66 17.29 5.39 -0.02
C GLU A 66 15.92 4.97 -0.59
N ARG A 67 15.59 3.69 -0.53
CA ARG A 67 14.30 3.17 -0.97
C ARG A 67 13.13 3.66 -0.12
N ILE A 68 13.33 3.80 1.18
CA ILE A 68 12.35 4.40 2.09
C ILE A 68 12.08 5.86 1.69
N ASP A 69 13.12 6.64 1.44
CA ASP A 69 13.01 8.04 1.04
C ASP A 69 12.31 8.20 -0.32
N GLU A 70 12.60 7.30 -1.27
CA GLU A 70 11.93 7.24 -2.58
C GLU A 70 10.44 6.91 -2.43
N LEU A 71 10.10 5.90 -1.63
CA LEU A 71 8.72 5.53 -1.35
C LEU A 71 7.96 6.67 -0.66
N LEU A 72 8.55 7.32 0.33
CA LEU A 72 7.97 8.49 0.98
C LEU A 72 7.79 9.65 0.00
N SER A 73 8.77 9.91 -0.87
CA SER A 73 8.66 10.94 -1.90
C SER A 73 7.53 10.65 -2.89
N PHE A 74 7.36 9.39 -3.28
CA PHE A 74 6.26 8.93 -4.12
C PHE A 74 4.90 9.18 -3.44
N LEU A 75 4.71 8.68 -2.21
CA LEU A 75 3.48 8.83 -1.46
C LEU A 75 3.13 10.31 -1.22
N VAL A 76 4.11 11.12 -0.78
CA VAL A 76 3.90 12.56 -0.56
C VAL A 76 3.53 13.26 -1.86
N SER A 77 4.18 12.94 -2.99
CA SER A 77 3.88 13.56 -4.28
C SER A 77 2.44 13.29 -4.73
N ILE A 78 1.94 12.07 -4.50
CA ILE A 78 0.55 11.71 -4.79
C ILE A 78 -0.40 12.45 -3.85
N LEU A 79 -0.18 12.37 -2.54
CA LEU A 79 -1.07 12.97 -1.53
C LEU A 79 -1.14 14.50 -1.64
N THR A 80 -0.05 15.15 -2.07
CA THR A 80 0.00 16.61 -2.28
C THR A 80 -0.33 17.02 -3.71
N ARG A 81 -0.65 16.07 -4.61
CA ARG A 81 -0.85 16.28 -6.05
C ARG A 81 0.31 17.00 -6.73
N ASP A 82 1.52 16.82 -6.22
CA ASP A 82 2.72 17.35 -6.86
C ASP A 82 3.17 16.39 -7.97
N LEU A 83 2.41 16.41 -9.08
CA LEU A 83 2.67 15.54 -10.23
C LEU A 83 4.01 15.88 -10.91
N ASP A 84 4.48 17.11 -10.79
CA ASP A 84 5.80 17.47 -11.32
C ASP A 84 6.91 16.78 -10.52
N LYS A 85 6.76 16.71 -9.19
CA LYS A 85 7.68 15.97 -8.33
C LYS A 85 7.62 14.47 -8.60
N LEU A 86 6.42 13.93 -8.80
CA LEU A 86 6.21 12.51 -9.14
C LEU A 86 6.92 12.14 -10.46
N ILE A 87 6.73 12.92 -11.52
CA ILE A 87 7.36 12.68 -12.80
C ILE A 87 8.89 12.82 -12.71
N ARG A 88 9.38 13.83 -11.99
CA ARG A 88 10.84 13.94 -11.74
C ARG A 88 11.41 12.74 -11.01
N LEU A 89 10.67 12.20 -10.04
CA LEU A 89 11.06 10.99 -9.34
C LEU A 89 11.13 9.79 -10.30
N PHE A 90 10.15 9.64 -11.19
CA PHE A 90 10.14 8.56 -12.17
C PHE A 90 11.33 8.64 -13.14
N TYR A 91 11.70 9.85 -13.59
CA TYR A 91 12.91 10.03 -14.40
C TYR A 91 14.18 9.72 -13.60
N LYS A 92 14.28 10.20 -12.35
CA LYS A 92 15.43 9.93 -11.48
C LYS A 92 15.67 8.44 -11.28
N LEU A 93 14.58 7.68 -11.13
CA LEU A 93 14.60 6.24 -10.90
C LEU A 93 14.65 5.41 -12.20
N GLU A 94 14.75 6.07 -13.36
CA GLU A 94 14.73 5.43 -14.68
C GLU A 94 13.49 4.54 -14.91
N LEU A 95 12.37 4.88 -14.26
CA LEU A 95 11.11 4.14 -14.37
C LEU A 95 10.36 4.45 -15.66
N ILE A 96 10.59 5.65 -16.25
CA ILE A 96 9.99 6.10 -17.49
C ILE A 96 11.09 6.41 -18.52
N GLY A 97 10.75 6.16 -19.79
CA GLY A 97 11.67 6.36 -20.92
C GLY A 97 11.13 7.35 -21.95
N GLU A 98 11.88 7.50 -23.07
CA GLU A 98 11.55 8.43 -24.15
C GLU A 98 10.18 8.14 -24.83
N HIS A 99 9.69 6.91 -24.74
CA HIS A 99 8.45 6.47 -25.37
C HIS A 99 7.22 6.51 -24.43
N THR A 100 7.44 6.82 -23.14
CA THR A 100 6.34 6.91 -22.17
C THR A 100 5.49 8.15 -22.44
N ASP A 101 4.16 7.98 -22.60
CA ASP A 101 3.24 9.10 -22.67
C ASP A 101 3.08 9.75 -21.27
N VAL A 102 4.03 10.62 -20.95
CA VAL A 102 4.07 11.34 -19.66
C VAL A 102 2.85 12.26 -19.49
N ARG A 103 2.26 12.77 -20.59
CA ARG A 103 1.08 13.66 -20.51
C ARG A 103 -0.17 12.84 -20.13
N GLY A 104 -0.37 11.71 -20.78
CA GLY A 104 -1.46 10.80 -20.47
C GLY A 104 -1.33 10.29 -19.03
N LEU A 105 -0.16 9.79 -18.66
CA LEU A 105 0.14 9.34 -17.29
C LEU A 105 -0.21 10.40 -16.24
N ARG A 106 0.23 11.66 -16.46
CA ARG A 106 -0.04 12.78 -15.55
C ARG A 106 -1.55 13.04 -15.41
N SER A 107 -2.28 13.04 -16.54
CA SER A 107 -3.73 13.27 -16.55
C SER A 107 -4.46 12.19 -15.77
N ASP A 108 -4.15 10.93 -16.03
CA ASP A 108 -4.86 9.80 -15.42
C ASP A 108 -4.56 9.68 -13.92
N VAL A 109 -3.32 9.97 -13.51
CA VAL A 109 -2.97 10.04 -12.07
C VAL A 109 -3.69 11.22 -11.40
N ASP A 110 -3.77 12.39 -12.03
CA ASP A 110 -4.49 13.54 -11.49
C ASP A 110 -5.98 13.26 -11.33
N ASP A 111 -6.60 12.68 -12.35
CA ASP A 111 -8.03 12.29 -12.32
C ASP A 111 -8.30 11.24 -11.22
N LEU A 112 -7.41 10.28 -11.09
CA LEU A 112 -7.52 9.26 -10.05
C LEU A 112 -7.45 9.90 -8.65
N VAL A 113 -6.45 10.72 -8.38
CA VAL A 113 -6.30 11.40 -7.08
C VAL A 113 -7.51 12.30 -6.80
N ALA A 114 -8.00 13.03 -7.82
CA ALA A 114 -9.20 13.89 -7.70
C ALA A 114 -10.45 13.08 -7.31
N SER A 115 -10.58 11.85 -7.79
CA SER A 115 -11.73 10.99 -7.48
C SER A 115 -11.84 10.66 -5.98
N PHE A 116 -10.73 10.72 -5.25
CA PHE A 116 -10.68 10.46 -3.80
C PHE A 116 -10.80 11.72 -2.93
N GLU A 117 -10.70 12.94 -3.50
CA GLU A 117 -10.83 14.18 -2.73
C GLU A 117 -12.21 14.38 -2.07
N SER A 118 -13.25 13.82 -2.67
CA SER A 118 -14.62 13.90 -2.15
C SER A 118 -14.91 12.91 -1.01
N VAL A 119 -13.97 12.00 -0.73
CA VAL A 119 -14.11 10.98 0.31
C VAL A 119 -13.40 11.45 1.57
N GLU A 120 -14.08 11.40 2.72
CA GLU A 120 -13.42 11.64 4.01
C GLU A 120 -12.20 10.74 4.16
N LEU A 121 -11.05 11.31 4.51
CA LEU A 121 -9.77 10.59 4.69
C LEU A 121 -9.90 9.31 5.53
N ALA A 122 -10.82 9.30 6.50
CA ALA A 122 -11.07 8.15 7.36
C ALA A 122 -11.82 6.99 6.65
N LYS A 123 -12.36 7.26 5.45
CA LYS A 123 -13.12 6.28 4.64
C LYS A 123 -12.38 5.88 3.36
N ILE A 124 -11.19 6.41 3.13
CA ILE A 124 -10.36 6.03 1.98
C ILE A 124 -9.80 4.64 2.25
N ASP A 125 -10.14 3.71 1.37
CA ASP A 125 -9.45 2.43 1.24
C ASP A 125 -8.07 2.69 0.59
N VAL A 126 -7.03 2.81 1.44
CA VAL A 126 -5.68 3.18 1.02
C VAL A 126 -5.08 2.11 0.10
N GLY A 127 -5.33 0.82 0.35
CA GLY A 127 -4.83 -0.26 -0.49
C GLY A 127 -5.46 -0.25 -1.86
N ARG A 128 -6.78 -0.07 -1.94
CA ARG A 128 -7.49 0.08 -3.20
C ARG A 128 -7.01 1.32 -3.98
N PHE A 129 -6.79 2.44 -3.28
CA PHE A 129 -6.23 3.64 -3.88
C PHE A 129 -4.84 3.40 -4.47
N LEU A 130 -3.93 2.81 -3.67
CA LEU A 130 -2.58 2.48 -4.13
C LEU A 130 -2.60 1.47 -5.28
N GLN A 131 -3.48 0.47 -5.24
CA GLN A 131 -3.64 -0.48 -6.33
C GLN A 131 -4.04 0.23 -7.63
N GLN A 132 -5.02 1.14 -7.58
CA GLN A 132 -5.46 1.90 -8.75
C GLN A 132 -4.35 2.83 -9.28
N VAL A 133 -3.57 3.45 -8.40
CA VAL A 133 -2.38 4.23 -8.81
C VAL A 133 -1.37 3.34 -9.52
N LEU A 134 -1.09 2.16 -8.98
CA LEU A 134 -0.17 1.21 -9.61
C LEU A 134 -0.70 0.72 -10.97
N ASP A 135 -1.99 0.46 -11.09
CA ASP A 135 -2.60 0.02 -12.35
C ASP A 135 -2.45 1.10 -13.44
N VAL A 136 -2.69 2.37 -13.10
CA VAL A 136 -2.44 3.50 -14.02
C VAL A 136 -0.96 3.57 -14.40
N ILE A 137 -0.06 3.49 -13.44
CA ILE A 137 1.39 3.56 -13.68
C ILE A 137 1.83 2.43 -14.62
N VAL A 138 1.35 1.20 -14.40
CA VAL A 138 1.68 0.04 -15.25
C VAL A 138 1.12 0.20 -16.66
N GLN A 139 -0.06 0.79 -16.82
CA GLN A 139 -0.66 1.05 -18.15
C GLN A 139 0.24 1.92 -19.04
N TYR A 140 1.06 2.79 -18.47
CA TYR A 140 1.98 3.66 -19.19
C TYR A 140 3.40 3.11 -19.32
N ASP A 141 3.59 1.80 -19.16
CA ASP A 141 4.89 1.13 -19.24
C ASP A 141 5.93 1.69 -18.24
N VAL A 142 5.47 2.20 -17.11
CA VAL A 142 6.37 2.62 -16.04
C VAL A 142 6.96 1.37 -15.37
N ARG A 143 8.28 1.30 -15.32
CA ARG A 143 9.01 0.17 -14.71
C ARG A 143 8.97 0.28 -13.19
N VAL A 144 7.93 -0.27 -12.58
CA VAL A 144 7.82 -0.24 -11.11
C VAL A 144 8.79 -1.24 -10.49
N PRO A 145 9.65 -0.84 -9.55
CA PRO A 145 10.49 -1.76 -8.81
C PRO A 145 9.68 -2.87 -8.13
N SER A 146 10.21 -4.08 -8.12
CA SER A 146 9.53 -5.25 -7.56
C SER A 146 9.14 -5.07 -6.10
N GLU A 147 9.95 -4.34 -5.34
CA GLU A 147 9.74 -4.01 -3.94
C GLU A 147 8.48 -3.15 -3.74
N LEU A 148 8.25 -2.15 -4.60
CA LEU A 148 7.05 -1.30 -4.54
C LEU A 148 5.79 -2.07 -4.95
N ILE A 149 5.90 -2.99 -5.92
CA ILE A 149 4.79 -3.88 -6.30
C ILE A 149 4.43 -4.80 -5.13
N LEU A 150 5.43 -5.36 -4.46
CA LEU A 150 5.24 -6.21 -3.30
C LEU A 150 4.58 -5.45 -2.15
N GLU A 151 5.04 -4.24 -1.86
CA GLU A 151 4.46 -3.36 -0.85
C GLU A 151 3.01 -2.99 -1.18
N GLY A 152 2.73 -2.58 -2.42
CA GLY A 152 1.37 -2.26 -2.87
C GLY A 152 0.42 -3.45 -2.71
N LYS A 153 0.85 -4.67 -3.09
CA LYS A 153 0.09 -5.89 -2.86
C LYS A 153 -0.13 -6.18 -1.38
N THR A 154 0.91 -5.99 -0.57
CA THR A 154 0.87 -6.17 0.88
C THR A 154 -0.17 -5.26 1.53
N LEU A 155 -0.19 -3.99 1.16
CA LEU A 155 -1.17 -3.02 1.64
C LEU A 155 -2.58 -3.36 1.14
N ALA A 156 -2.75 -3.67 -0.14
CA ALA A 156 -4.04 -4.04 -0.73
C ALA A 156 -4.62 -5.32 -0.12
N THR A 157 -3.80 -6.34 0.16
CA THR A 157 -4.24 -7.60 0.78
C THR A 157 -4.77 -7.38 2.19
N ASN A 158 -4.15 -6.48 2.97
CA ASN A 158 -4.59 -6.19 4.34
C ASN A 158 -5.88 -5.38 4.40
N GLU A 159 -6.14 -4.51 3.42
CA GLU A 159 -7.39 -3.76 3.35
C GLU A 159 -8.55 -4.58 2.76
N GLY A 160 -8.27 -5.52 1.85
CA GLY A 160 -9.25 -6.51 1.39
C GLY A 160 -9.85 -7.30 2.55
N VAL A 161 -9.07 -7.55 3.61
CA VAL A 161 -9.57 -8.15 4.86
C VAL A 161 -10.51 -7.20 5.60
N GLY A 162 -10.25 -5.89 5.59
CA GLY A 162 -11.16 -4.90 6.19
C GLY A 162 -12.48 -4.76 5.45
N SER A 163 -12.49 -4.90 4.12
CA SER A 163 -13.70 -4.76 3.28
C SER A 163 -14.59 -6.00 3.24
N GLU A 164 -14.09 -7.20 3.56
CA GLU A 164 -14.89 -8.42 3.71
C GLU A 164 -15.74 -8.43 4.99
N PHE A 165 -15.53 -7.47 5.89
CA PHE A 165 -16.22 -7.38 7.18
C PHE A 165 -17.23 -6.22 7.29
N TYR A 166 -17.56 -5.54 6.16
CA TYR A 166 -18.62 -4.53 6.10
C TYR A 166 -19.87 -5.02 5.39
#